data_e9a8b8dba4c29ec1e01916792b20480a
#
_entry.id   e9a8b8dba4c29ec1e01916792b20480a
#
_cell.length_a   1.000
_cell.length_b   1.000
_cell.length_c   1.000
_cell.angle_alpha   90.00
_cell.angle_beta   90.00
_cell.angle_gamma   90.00
#
_symmetry.space_group_name_H-M   'P 1'
#
loop_
_entity.id
_entity.type
_entity.pdbx_description
1 polymer ?
#
loop_
_entity_poly.entity_id
_entity_poly.type
_entity_poly.pdbx_seq_one_letter_code
_entity_poly.pdbx_strand_id
1 'polypeptide(L)'
;DAVTSLGYRIIRVGEEDAKSADGDEIPDLAHITPSYKRALWIVILLNGGYGLIEIVGSFLAKSQALQADALDFVGDGMISFLGLIAIGWSLTARAKAALLQGIFLALLGLGVIGSTLYRVFIEHEPQTLLMGGFAFVAFFVNVLAAVVLIPHRKGDANMRAVWLFSRNDAIGNLAVVFASVLVWWLDSSWPDLIVAFAVAGLFLQSASMIIRDAKADLRDA
;
A
#
# COMPACT_ATOMS: atom_id res chain seq x y z
N ASP A 1 20.41 -40.06 -24.16
CA ASP A 1 19.69 -39.59 -23.14
C ASP A 1 18.34 -38.97 -23.44
N ALA A 2 17.28 -39.61 -22.88
CA ALA A 2 15.87 -39.28 -23.21
C ALA A 2 15.45 -37.83 -22.86
N VAL A 3 16.13 -37.15 -21.94
CA VAL A 3 15.83 -35.79 -21.51
C VAL A 3 16.39 -34.74 -22.49
N THR A 4 17.55 -35.01 -23.05
CA THR A 4 18.21 -34.10 -24.02
C THR A 4 17.46 -34.08 -25.36
N SER A 5 16.76 -35.17 -25.69
CA SER A 5 15.94 -35.27 -26.92
C SER A 5 14.64 -34.42 -26.84
N LEU A 6 14.26 -33.98 -25.64
CA LEU A 6 13.13 -33.09 -25.39
C LEU A 6 13.52 -31.60 -25.36
N GLY A 7 14.78 -31.27 -25.67
CA GLY A 7 15.26 -29.88 -25.72
C GLY A 7 15.70 -29.30 -24.37
N TYR A 8 15.77 -30.12 -23.33
CA TYR A 8 16.23 -29.68 -22.00
C TYR A 8 17.73 -29.94 -21.83
N ARG A 9 18.44 -28.96 -21.28
CA ARG A 9 19.85 -29.08 -20.92
C ARG A 9 19.98 -29.55 -19.47
N ILE A 10 20.52 -30.75 -19.28
CA ILE A 10 20.84 -31.25 -17.92
C ILE A 10 22.14 -30.61 -17.47
N ILE A 11 22.11 -29.82 -16.41
CA ILE A 11 23.28 -29.30 -15.72
C ILE A 11 23.42 -30.11 -14.43
N ARG A 12 24.61 -30.68 -14.15
CA ARG A 12 24.89 -31.25 -12.84
C ARG A 12 25.05 -30.11 -11.85
N VAL A 13 24.17 -30.03 -10.86
CA VAL A 13 24.29 -29.15 -9.70
C VAL A 13 25.36 -29.81 -8.81
N GLY A 14 26.47 -29.11 -8.55
CA GLY A 14 27.51 -29.57 -7.62
C GLY A 14 26.97 -29.59 -6.18
N GLU A 15 27.63 -30.39 -5.30
CA GLU A 15 27.23 -30.40 -3.88
C GLU A 15 27.37 -29.03 -3.18
N GLU A 16 28.17 -28.11 -3.72
CA GLU A 16 28.23 -26.71 -3.24
C GLU A 16 27.01 -25.89 -3.65
N ASP A 17 26.42 -26.14 -4.84
CA ASP A 17 25.22 -25.50 -5.31
C ASP A 17 23.95 -26.04 -4.59
N ALA A 18 23.99 -27.30 -4.13
CA ALA A 18 22.91 -27.89 -3.35
C ALA A 18 22.85 -27.35 -1.90
N LYS A 19 23.94 -26.82 -1.37
CA LYS A 19 23.98 -26.17 -0.04
C LYS A 19 23.49 -24.71 -0.06
N SER A 20 23.46 -24.06 -1.22
CA SER A 20 22.85 -22.73 -1.40
C SER A 20 21.33 -22.78 -1.62
N ALA A 21 20.74 -23.96 -1.74
CA ALA A 21 19.29 -24.15 -1.82
C ALA A 21 18.55 -24.03 -0.47
N ASP A 22 19.28 -23.71 0.60
CA ASP A 22 18.71 -23.54 1.94
C ASP A 22 18.32 -22.06 2.16
N GLY A 23 17.09 -21.72 1.92
CA GLY A 23 16.33 -20.59 2.50
C GLY A 23 16.79 -19.13 2.26
N ASP A 24 17.98 -18.90 1.69
CA ASP A 24 18.58 -17.57 1.55
C ASP A 24 18.82 -17.13 0.09
N GLU A 25 18.05 -17.68 -0.87
CA GLU A 25 18.16 -17.24 -2.26
C GLU A 25 17.82 -15.76 -2.41
N ILE A 26 18.79 -14.98 -2.92
CA ILE A 26 18.55 -13.61 -3.35
C ILE A 26 17.78 -13.67 -4.68
N PRO A 27 16.57 -13.09 -4.78
CA PRO A 27 15.78 -13.13 -6.01
C PRO A 27 16.53 -12.54 -7.20
N ASP A 28 16.25 -13.04 -8.42
CA ASP A 28 16.78 -12.46 -9.66
C ASP A 28 16.44 -10.96 -9.77
N LEU A 29 17.49 -10.13 -9.82
CA LEU A 29 17.39 -8.66 -9.84
C LEU A 29 17.42 -8.08 -11.27
N ALA A 30 17.38 -8.91 -12.31
CA ALA A 30 17.54 -8.47 -13.70
C ALA A 30 16.47 -7.44 -14.15
N HIS A 31 15.28 -7.44 -13.52
CA HIS A 31 14.19 -6.49 -13.78
C HIS A 31 14.37 -5.13 -13.08
N ILE A 32 15.32 -4.99 -12.15
CA ILE A 32 15.53 -3.80 -11.34
C ILE A 32 16.41 -2.78 -12.09
N THR A 33 15.80 -2.05 -12.98
CA THR A 33 16.46 -0.99 -13.74
C THR A 33 16.57 0.33 -12.96
N PRO A 34 17.47 1.26 -13.36
CA PRO A 34 17.49 2.61 -12.77
C PRO A 34 16.16 3.36 -12.90
N SER A 35 15.39 3.14 -13.99
CA SER A 35 14.07 3.73 -14.17
C SER A 35 13.05 3.16 -13.17
N TYR A 36 13.11 1.86 -12.88
CA TYR A 36 12.31 1.21 -11.86
C TYR A 36 12.54 1.85 -10.48
N LYS A 37 13.81 2.00 -10.06
CA LYS A 37 14.15 2.63 -8.77
C LYS A 37 13.68 4.08 -8.68
N ARG A 38 13.79 4.86 -9.79
CA ARG A 38 13.28 6.23 -9.84
C ARG A 38 11.75 6.27 -9.69
N ALA A 39 11.03 5.39 -10.36
CA ALA A 39 9.58 5.30 -10.25
C ALA A 39 9.15 5.01 -8.80
N LEU A 40 9.80 4.04 -8.12
CA LEU A 40 9.54 3.76 -6.70
C LEU A 40 9.83 4.96 -5.81
N TRP A 41 10.96 5.68 -6.00
CA TRP A 41 11.25 6.89 -5.23
C TRP A 41 10.19 7.98 -5.42
N ILE A 42 9.69 8.17 -6.65
CA ILE A 42 8.62 9.14 -6.91
C ILE A 42 7.35 8.74 -6.17
N VAL A 43 6.97 7.46 -6.21
CA VAL A 43 5.79 6.95 -5.50
C VAL A 43 5.94 7.08 -3.98
N ILE A 44 7.12 6.76 -3.42
CA ILE A 44 7.41 6.93 -1.99
C ILE A 44 7.24 8.39 -1.57
N LEU A 45 7.77 9.33 -2.36
CA LEU A 45 7.68 10.76 -2.05
C LEU A 45 6.24 11.28 -2.21
N LEU A 46 5.52 10.82 -3.24
CA LEU A 46 4.13 11.20 -3.46
C LEU A 46 3.24 10.66 -2.33
N ASN A 47 3.25 9.35 -2.10
CA ASN A 47 2.36 8.73 -1.12
C ASN A 47 2.81 9.04 0.31
N GLY A 48 4.06 8.76 0.65
CA GLY A 48 4.57 9.02 2.01
C GLY A 48 4.57 10.51 2.37
N GLY A 49 4.97 11.38 1.44
CA GLY A 49 4.99 12.82 1.65
C GLY A 49 3.58 13.40 1.77
N TYR A 50 2.67 13.02 0.87
CA TYR A 50 1.29 13.49 0.94
C TYR A 50 0.55 12.92 2.14
N GLY A 51 0.74 11.65 2.47
CA GLY A 51 0.13 11.02 3.64
C GLY A 51 0.47 11.76 4.94
N LEU A 52 1.72 12.23 5.12
CA LEU A 52 2.09 13.05 6.27
C LEU A 52 1.35 14.40 6.30
N ILE A 53 1.18 15.04 5.15
CA ILE A 53 0.41 16.29 5.03
C ILE A 53 -1.06 16.03 5.33
N GLU A 54 -1.62 14.94 4.82
CA GLU A 54 -3.02 14.60 4.99
C GLU A 54 -3.36 14.15 6.41
N ILE A 55 -2.43 13.53 7.15
CA ILE A 55 -2.60 13.29 8.59
C ILE A 55 -2.93 14.60 9.29
N VAL A 56 -2.14 15.66 9.08
CA VAL A 56 -2.40 16.97 9.67
C VAL A 56 -3.73 17.54 9.16
N GLY A 57 -3.99 17.45 7.86
CA GLY A 57 -5.22 17.90 7.22
C GLY A 57 -6.47 17.22 7.79
N SER A 58 -6.40 15.93 8.06
CA SER A 58 -7.51 15.14 8.61
C SER A 58 -7.93 15.59 10.01
N PHE A 59 -6.97 15.95 10.85
CA PHE A 59 -7.26 16.52 12.17
C PHE A 59 -7.85 17.93 12.06
N LEU A 60 -7.32 18.77 11.15
CA LEU A 60 -7.86 20.12 10.90
C LEU A 60 -9.27 20.07 10.33
N ALA A 61 -9.52 19.16 9.40
CA ALA A 61 -10.84 18.94 8.80
C ALA A 61 -11.80 18.22 9.74
N LYS A 62 -11.33 17.64 10.84
CA LYS A 62 -12.10 16.77 11.74
C LYS A 62 -12.77 15.60 11.00
N SER A 63 -12.19 15.13 9.89
CA SER A 63 -12.74 14.08 9.04
C SER A 63 -12.14 12.73 9.36
N GLN A 64 -13.00 11.73 9.58
CA GLN A 64 -12.57 10.35 9.79
C GLN A 64 -12.22 9.67 8.46
N ALA A 65 -12.90 10.04 7.38
CA ALA A 65 -12.58 9.55 6.04
C ALA A 65 -11.16 9.97 5.64
N LEU A 66 -10.76 11.24 5.85
CA LEU A 66 -9.39 11.68 5.61
C LEU A 66 -8.37 11.00 6.52
N GLN A 67 -8.72 10.66 7.78
CA GLN A 67 -7.81 9.91 8.64
C GLN A 67 -7.55 8.50 8.10
N ALA A 68 -8.58 7.83 7.59
CA ALA A 68 -8.46 6.53 6.96
C ALA A 68 -7.64 6.61 5.65
N ASP A 69 -7.90 7.61 4.83
CA ASP A 69 -7.21 7.86 3.56
C ASP A 69 -5.72 8.18 3.77
N ALA A 70 -5.40 9.04 4.74
CA ALA A 70 -4.02 9.36 5.10
C ALA A 70 -3.20 8.12 5.54
N LEU A 71 -3.84 7.15 6.21
CA LEU A 71 -3.17 5.90 6.56
C LEU A 71 -2.91 5.01 5.36
N ASP A 72 -3.81 5.02 4.38
CA ASP A 72 -3.63 4.29 3.12
C ASP A 72 -2.42 4.85 2.36
N PHE A 73 -2.30 6.17 2.23
CA PHE A 73 -1.12 6.83 1.68
C PHE A 73 0.19 6.48 2.40
N VAL A 74 0.18 6.48 3.73
CA VAL A 74 1.34 6.08 4.54
C VAL A 74 1.67 4.61 4.30
N GLY A 75 0.66 3.75 4.25
CA GLY A 75 0.80 2.32 3.95
C GLY A 75 1.48 2.06 2.62
N ASP A 76 1.00 2.70 1.56
CA ASP A 76 1.54 2.61 0.20
C ASP A 76 2.99 3.13 0.12
N GLY A 77 3.26 4.25 0.77
CA GLY A 77 4.62 4.78 0.90
C GLY A 77 5.55 3.80 1.60
N MET A 78 5.11 3.16 2.68
CA MET A 78 5.88 2.16 3.42
C MET A 78 6.10 0.88 2.60
N ILE A 79 5.09 0.38 1.88
CA ILE A 79 5.21 -0.80 1.01
C ILE A 79 6.24 -0.53 -0.10
N SER A 80 6.13 0.61 -0.75
CA SER A 80 7.04 1.02 -1.82
C SER A 80 8.47 1.23 -1.29
N PHE A 81 8.62 1.82 -0.10
CA PHE A 81 9.91 2.03 0.55
C PHE A 81 10.57 0.71 0.94
N LEU A 82 9.80 -0.20 1.57
CA LEU A 82 10.30 -1.54 1.89
C LEU A 82 10.72 -2.28 0.63
N GLY A 83 9.91 -2.24 -0.43
CA GLY A 83 10.23 -2.82 -1.73
C GLY A 83 11.55 -2.30 -2.30
N LEU A 84 11.88 -1.03 -2.06
CA LEU A 84 13.12 -0.41 -2.53
C LEU A 84 14.34 -0.79 -1.68
N ILE A 85 14.24 -0.68 -0.34
CA ILE A 85 15.40 -0.96 0.54
C ILE A 85 15.69 -2.45 0.69
N ALA A 86 14.68 -3.30 0.53
CA ALA A 86 14.82 -4.74 0.61
C ALA A 86 15.38 -5.39 -0.67
N ILE A 87 15.77 -4.57 -1.67
CA ILE A 87 16.46 -5.06 -2.86
C ILE A 87 17.78 -5.71 -2.41
N GLY A 88 17.94 -6.99 -2.73
CA GLY A 88 19.14 -7.78 -2.35
C GLY A 88 19.09 -8.37 -0.93
N TRP A 89 18.01 -8.20 -0.18
CA TRP A 89 17.81 -8.92 1.07
C TRP A 89 17.40 -10.36 0.80
N SER A 90 17.75 -11.28 1.72
CA SER A 90 17.24 -12.64 1.68
C SER A 90 15.71 -12.70 1.79
N LEU A 91 15.10 -13.76 1.27
CA LEU A 91 13.64 -13.95 1.34
C LEU A 91 13.14 -13.90 2.77
N THR A 92 13.83 -14.56 3.70
CA THR A 92 13.52 -14.54 5.14
C THR A 92 13.54 -13.12 5.73
N ALA A 93 14.55 -12.30 5.40
CA ALA A 93 14.67 -10.93 5.89
C ALA A 93 13.54 -10.05 5.36
N ARG A 94 13.18 -10.20 4.08
CA ARG A 94 12.06 -9.50 3.44
C ARG A 94 10.72 -9.88 4.08
N ALA A 95 10.50 -11.18 4.30
CA ALA A 95 9.29 -11.68 4.94
C ALA A 95 9.12 -11.17 6.39
N LYS A 96 10.21 -11.14 7.18
CA LYS A 96 10.19 -10.55 8.54
C LYS A 96 9.85 -9.07 8.52
N ALA A 97 10.44 -8.30 7.60
CA ALA A 97 10.17 -6.87 7.45
C ALA A 97 8.71 -6.61 7.01
N ALA A 98 8.21 -7.39 6.04
CA ALA A 98 6.82 -7.32 5.61
C ALA A 98 5.83 -7.69 6.72
N LEU A 99 6.15 -8.72 7.53
CA LEU A 99 5.33 -9.09 8.68
C LEU A 99 5.24 -7.96 9.70
N LEU A 100 6.38 -7.34 10.07
CA LEU A 100 6.41 -6.21 11.00
C LEU A 100 5.61 -5.03 10.47
N GLN A 101 5.79 -4.69 9.19
CA GLN A 101 5.04 -3.65 8.51
C GLN A 101 3.54 -3.93 8.53
N GLY A 102 3.11 -5.13 8.14
CA GLY A 102 1.70 -5.51 8.12
C GLY A 102 1.04 -5.43 9.51
N ILE A 103 1.75 -5.83 10.58
CA ILE A 103 1.28 -5.70 11.96
C ILE A 103 1.12 -4.21 12.32
N PHE A 104 2.12 -3.37 11.99
CA PHE A 104 2.06 -1.93 12.27
C PHE A 104 0.87 -1.27 11.56
N LEU A 105 0.67 -1.57 10.27
CA LEU A 105 -0.46 -1.07 9.50
C LEU A 105 -1.81 -1.54 10.07
N ALA A 106 -1.91 -2.81 10.49
CA ALA A 106 -3.12 -3.34 11.13
C ALA A 106 -3.47 -2.58 12.42
N LEU A 107 -2.47 -2.27 13.26
CA LEU A 107 -2.68 -1.50 14.49
C LEU A 107 -3.16 -0.07 14.21
N LEU A 108 -2.59 0.59 13.18
CA LEU A 108 -3.04 1.91 12.76
C LEU A 108 -4.49 1.87 12.24
N GLY A 109 -4.83 0.91 11.38
CA GLY A 109 -6.19 0.74 10.85
C GLY A 109 -7.23 0.46 11.94
N LEU A 110 -6.88 -0.38 12.93
CA LEU A 110 -7.73 -0.59 14.12
C LEU A 110 -7.90 0.69 14.94
N GLY A 111 -6.85 1.52 15.03
CA GLY A 111 -6.91 2.84 15.68
C GLY A 111 -7.93 3.76 15.01
N VAL A 112 -7.94 3.82 13.67
CA VAL A 112 -8.94 4.61 12.92
C VAL A 112 -10.34 4.07 13.11
N ILE A 113 -10.55 2.75 13.04
CA ILE A 113 -11.87 2.16 13.32
C ILE A 113 -12.32 2.51 14.74
N GLY A 114 -11.43 2.39 15.73
CA GLY A 114 -11.74 2.74 17.12
C GLY A 114 -12.11 4.22 17.27
N SER A 115 -11.37 5.13 16.63
CA SER A 115 -11.67 6.57 16.66
C SER A 115 -12.97 6.90 15.94
N THR A 116 -13.26 6.22 14.83
CA THR A 116 -14.50 6.40 14.08
C THR A 116 -15.71 5.90 14.89
N LEU A 117 -15.60 4.73 15.54
CA LEU A 117 -16.63 4.23 16.46
C LEU A 117 -16.87 5.19 17.62
N TYR A 118 -15.81 5.74 18.22
CA TYR A 118 -15.95 6.75 19.27
C TYR A 118 -16.72 7.97 18.79
N ARG A 119 -16.46 8.43 17.58
CA ARG A 119 -17.15 9.59 16.99
C ARG A 119 -18.59 9.35 16.56
N VAL A 120 -19.02 8.11 16.34
CA VAL A 120 -20.44 7.78 16.15
C VAL A 120 -21.30 8.21 17.36
N PHE A 121 -20.72 8.17 18.57
CA PHE A 121 -21.43 8.52 19.83
C PHE A 121 -21.22 9.97 20.27
N ILE A 122 -20.32 10.70 19.63
CA ILE A 122 -20.00 12.09 19.95
C ILE A 122 -20.25 12.92 18.70
N GLU A 123 -21.06 13.96 18.85
CA GLU A 123 -21.34 14.92 17.80
C GLU A 123 -20.01 15.50 17.28
N HIS A 124 -19.77 15.38 15.99
CA HIS A 124 -18.66 16.02 15.32
C HIS A 124 -19.12 16.54 13.97
N GLU A 125 -18.62 17.68 13.61
CA GLU A 125 -18.92 18.33 12.34
C GLU A 125 -17.63 18.41 11.52
N PRO A 126 -17.48 17.58 10.47
CA PRO A 126 -16.34 17.68 9.54
C PRO A 126 -16.37 19.04 8.82
N GLN A 127 -15.20 19.65 8.65
CA GLN A 127 -15.08 20.85 7.85
C GLN A 127 -15.06 20.45 6.36
N THR A 128 -16.20 20.49 5.73
CA THR A 128 -16.46 19.97 4.39
C THR A 128 -15.52 20.53 3.32
N LEU A 129 -15.18 21.83 3.38
CA LEU A 129 -14.27 22.47 2.44
C LEU A 129 -12.83 21.93 2.56
N LEU A 130 -12.35 21.74 3.79
CA LEU A 130 -11.03 21.15 4.02
C LEU A 130 -11.04 19.67 3.64
N MET A 131 -12.06 18.91 4.07
CA MET A 131 -12.21 17.50 3.72
C MET A 131 -12.19 17.29 2.20
N GLY A 132 -13.05 18.00 1.47
CA GLY A 132 -13.10 17.90 0.01
C GLY A 132 -11.83 18.39 -0.67
N GLY A 133 -11.20 19.45 -0.16
CA GLY A 133 -9.96 20.01 -0.69
C GLY A 133 -8.78 19.03 -0.57
N PHE A 134 -8.58 18.42 0.59
CA PHE A 134 -7.53 17.41 0.78
C PHE A 134 -7.79 16.17 -0.08
N ALA A 135 -8.99 15.61 -0.07
CA ALA A 135 -9.32 14.45 -0.89
C ALA A 135 -9.18 14.73 -2.41
N PHE A 136 -9.46 15.95 -2.85
CA PHE A 136 -9.25 16.35 -4.24
C PHE A 136 -7.76 16.36 -4.61
N VAL A 137 -6.89 16.88 -3.74
CA VAL A 137 -5.43 16.82 -3.95
C VAL A 137 -4.95 15.37 -3.90
N ALA A 138 -5.43 14.56 -2.95
CA ALA A 138 -5.16 13.13 -2.83
C ALA A 138 -5.44 12.38 -4.14
N PHE A 139 -6.59 12.63 -4.75
CA PHE A 139 -6.94 12.07 -6.06
C PHE A 139 -5.84 12.33 -7.11
N PHE A 140 -5.37 13.57 -7.22
CA PHE A 140 -4.32 13.89 -8.20
C PHE A 140 -2.97 13.27 -7.86
N VAL A 141 -2.63 13.16 -6.58
CA VAL A 141 -1.41 12.48 -6.13
C VAL A 141 -1.43 11.01 -6.56
N ASN A 142 -2.55 10.30 -6.32
CA ASN A 142 -2.69 8.89 -6.72
C ASN A 142 -2.77 8.70 -8.24
N VAL A 143 -3.42 9.60 -8.97
CA VAL A 143 -3.39 9.60 -10.43
C VAL A 143 -1.95 9.77 -10.94
N LEU A 144 -1.19 10.69 -10.36
CA LEU A 144 0.21 10.92 -10.75
C LEU A 144 1.08 9.70 -10.44
N ALA A 145 0.92 9.09 -9.27
CA ALA A 145 1.60 7.84 -8.91
C ALA A 145 1.28 6.73 -9.91
N ALA A 146 0.00 6.53 -10.24
CA ALA A 146 -0.42 5.54 -11.22
C ALA A 146 0.18 5.80 -12.60
N VAL A 147 0.23 7.06 -13.07
CA VAL A 147 0.82 7.45 -14.37
C VAL A 147 2.32 7.17 -14.41
N VAL A 148 3.05 7.47 -13.35
CA VAL A 148 4.50 7.19 -13.25
C VAL A 148 4.78 5.68 -13.33
N LEU A 149 3.86 4.85 -12.85
CA LEU A 149 4.00 3.38 -12.85
C LEU A 149 3.57 2.71 -14.17
N ILE A 150 2.84 3.41 -15.06
CA ILE A 150 2.35 2.84 -16.34
C ILE A 150 3.45 2.12 -17.14
N PRO A 151 4.66 2.69 -17.36
CA PRO A 151 5.70 2.03 -18.16
C PRO A 151 6.18 0.72 -17.55
N HIS A 152 6.07 0.54 -16.23
CA HIS A 152 6.62 -0.59 -15.48
C HIS A 152 5.59 -1.67 -15.14
N ARG A 153 4.29 -1.41 -15.35
CA ARG A 153 3.17 -2.29 -14.95
C ARG A 153 3.15 -3.68 -15.62
N LYS A 154 3.88 -3.87 -16.71
CA LYS A 154 3.91 -5.14 -17.47
C LYS A 154 5.13 -6.00 -17.17
N GLY A 155 6.14 -5.47 -16.47
CA GLY A 155 7.43 -6.12 -16.29
C GLY A 155 7.56 -6.97 -15.01
N ASP A 156 6.79 -6.64 -13.97
CA ASP A 156 6.92 -7.27 -12.66
C ASP A 156 5.56 -7.29 -11.93
N ALA A 157 5.27 -8.39 -11.23
CA ALA A 157 4.05 -8.57 -10.46
C ALA A 157 3.91 -7.51 -9.36
N ASN A 158 5.01 -7.16 -8.67
CA ASN A 158 5.02 -6.14 -7.62
C ASN A 158 4.64 -4.77 -8.18
N MET A 159 5.26 -4.33 -9.29
CA MET A 159 4.93 -3.06 -9.94
C MET A 159 3.50 -3.00 -10.46
N ARG A 160 2.99 -4.13 -10.97
CA ARG A 160 1.59 -4.23 -11.38
C ARG A 160 0.66 -4.04 -10.19
N ALA A 161 1.00 -4.62 -9.03
CA ALA A 161 0.22 -4.47 -7.80
C ALA A 161 0.22 -3.01 -7.32
N VAL A 162 1.39 -2.38 -7.21
CA VAL A 162 1.49 -0.96 -6.79
C VAL A 162 0.71 -0.04 -7.75
N TRP A 163 0.76 -0.29 -9.07
CA TRP A 163 -0.04 0.47 -10.03
C TRP A 163 -1.55 0.28 -9.84
N LEU A 164 -1.99 -0.96 -9.56
CA LEU A 164 -3.41 -1.26 -9.31
C LEU A 164 -3.90 -0.58 -8.03
N PHE A 165 -3.07 -0.56 -6.97
CA PHE A 165 -3.38 0.14 -5.72
C PHE A 165 -3.54 1.64 -5.98
N SER A 166 -2.53 2.33 -6.52
CA SER A 166 -2.63 3.77 -6.80
C SER A 166 -3.84 4.15 -7.67
N ARG A 167 -4.24 3.28 -8.60
CA ARG A 167 -5.46 3.50 -9.39
C ARG A 167 -6.73 3.35 -8.55
N ASN A 168 -6.78 2.35 -7.67
CA ASN A 168 -7.95 2.10 -6.83
C ASN A 168 -8.10 3.19 -5.77
N ASP A 169 -6.97 3.68 -5.22
CA ASP A 169 -6.94 4.75 -4.23
C ASP A 169 -7.42 6.07 -4.82
N ALA A 170 -7.08 6.36 -6.09
CA ALA A 170 -7.66 7.50 -6.79
C ALA A 170 -9.21 7.43 -6.86
N ILE A 171 -9.78 6.22 -7.00
CA ILE A 171 -11.24 6.03 -6.96
C ILE A 171 -11.76 6.22 -5.52
N GLY A 172 -11.03 5.72 -4.51
CA GLY A 172 -11.33 5.93 -3.09
C GLY A 172 -11.38 7.41 -2.73
N ASN A 173 -10.40 8.19 -3.18
CA ASN A 173 -10.36 9.63 -2.96
C ASN A 173 -11.55 10.38 -3.57
N LEU A 174 -12.04 9.95 -4.74
CA LEU A 174 -13.29 10.48 -5.27
C LEU A 174 -14.47 10.18 -4.35
N ALA A 175 -14.50 9.04 -3.68
CA ALA A 175 -15.55 8.75 -2.70
C ALA A 175 -15.49 9.70 -1.50
N VAL A 176 -14.28 10.06 -1.02
CA VAL A 176 -14.11 11.06 0.06
C VAL A 176 -14.55 12.45 -0.40
N VAL A 177 -14.21 12.87 -1.64
CA VAL A 177 -14.73 14.13 -2.21
C VAL A 177 -16.24 14.11 -2.25
N PHE A 178 -16.84 13.00 -2.68
CA PHE A 178 -18.30 12.87 -2.74
C PHE A 178 -18.92 12.91 -1.34
N ALA A 179 -18.30 12.26 -0.36
CA ALA A 179 -18.73 12.30 1.03
C ALA A 179 -18.71 13.73 1.58
N SER A 180 -17.70 14.55 1.23
CA SER A 180 -17.64 15.94 1.67
C SER A 180 -18.83 16.77 1.16
N VAL A 181 -19.24 16.56 -0.09
CA VAL A 181 -20.44 17.20 -0.67
C VAL A 181 -21.69 16.71 0.04
N LEU A 182 -21.81 15.41 0.33
CA LEU A 182 -22.96 14.86 1.04
C LEU A 182 -23.05 15.35 2.49
N VAL A 183 -21.92 15.48 3.20
CA VAL A 183 -21.87 16.07 4.56
C VAL A 183 -22.42 17.49 4.52
N TRP A 184 -21.96 18.30 3.55
CA TRP A 184 -22.45 19.67 3.38
C TRP A 184 -23.96 19.74 3.03
N TRP A 185 -24.41 18.85 2.15
CA TRP A 185 -25.79 18.88 1.66
C TRP A 185 -26.80 18.33 2.68
N LEU A 186 -26.42 17.27 3.41
CA LEU A 186 -27.30 16.60 4.37
C LEU A 186 -27.19 17.19 5.79
N ASP A 187 -26.25 18.12 6.00
CA ASP A 187 -25.90 18.64 7.33
C ASP A 187 -25.71 17.52 8.36
N SER A 188 -24.90 16.51 7.96
CA SER A 188 -24.75 15.27 8.71
C SER A 188 -23.35 14.70 8.55
N SER A 189 -22.76 14.22 9.65
CA SER A 189 -21.44 13.59 9.66
C SER A 189 -21.45 12.15 9.11
N TRP A 190 -22.61 11.53 8.93
CA TRP A 190 -22.71 10.13 8.53
C TRP A 190 -21.97 9.77 7.24
N PRO A 191 -22.00 10.58 6.17
CA PRO A 191 -21.23 10.25 4.96
C PRO A 191 -19.73 10.14 5.21
N ASP A 192 -19.13 11.00 6.04
CA ASP A 192 -17.73 10.92 6.46
C ASP A 192 -17.44 9.61 7.23
N LEU A 193 -18.28 9.27 8.21
CA LEU A 193 -18.13 8.07 9.02
C LEU A 193 -18.27 6.78 8.18
N ILE A 194 -19.22 6.73 7.24
CA ILE A 194 -19.42 5.57 6.36
C ILE A 194 -18.20 5.35 5.48
N VAL A 195 -17.69 6.41 4.87
CA VAL A 195 -16.50 6.32 4.02
C VAL A 195 -15.27 5.95 4.86
N ALA A 196 -15.13 6.52 6.08
CA ALA A 196 -14.07 6.13 7.01
C ALA A 196 -14.07 4.64 7.32
N PHE A 197 -15.22 4.05 7.64
CA PHE A 197 -15.35 2.60 7.86
C PHE A 197 -15.00 1.79 6.61
N ALA A 198 -15.45 2.23 5.44
CA ALA A 198 -15.18 1.52 4.20
C ALA A 198 -13.67 1.53 3.88
N VAL A 199 -13.03 2.71 3.90
CA VAL A 199 -11.60 2.86 3.61
C VAL A 199 -10.75 2.15 4.65
N ALA A 200 -11.02 2.35 5.95
CA ALA A 200 -10.28 1.66 7.02
C ALA A 200 -10.47 0.13 6.97
N GLY A 201 -11.64 -0.35 6.55
CA GLY A 201 -11.89 -1.77 6.33
C GLY A 201 -11.06 -2.36 5.18
N LEU A 202 -10.98 -1.67 4.05
CA LEU A 202 -10.14 -2.05 2.91
C LEU A 202 -8.65 -2.04 3.30
N PHE A 203 -8.22 -1.02 4.04
CA PHE A 203 -6.86 -0.91 4.56
C PHE A 203 -6.49 -2.09 5.48
N LEU A 204 -7.38 -2.47 6.42
CA LEU A 204 -7.17 -3.64 7.27
C LEU A 204 -7.16 -4.95 6.48
N GLN A 205 -7.96 -5.06 5.42
CA GLN A 205 -7.91 -6.21 4.52
C GLN A 205 -6.52 -6.32 3.87
N SER A 206 -5.98 -5.22 3.35
CA SER A 206 -4.63 -5.17 2.76
C SER A 206 -3.55 -5.53 3.78
N ALA A 207 -3.59 -4.96 4.99
CA ALA A 207 -2.68 -5.31 6.08
C ALA A 207 -2.74 -6.80 6.44
N SER A 208 -3.94 -7.39 6.47
CA SER A 208 -4.12 -8.83 6.76
C SER A 208 -3.55 -9.73 5.66
N MET A 209 -3.64 -9.32 4.40
CA MET A 209 -3.01 -10.03 3.28
C MET A 209 -1.49 -10.00 3.40
N ILE A 210 -0.89 -8.83 3.65
CA ILE A 210 0.56 -8.69 3.87
C ILE A 210 1.04 -9.63 5.00
N ILE A 211 0.32 -9.64 6.14
CA ILE A 211 0.66 -10.51 7.28
C ILE A 211 0.57 -11.99 6.91
N ARG A 212 -0.45 -12.38 6.15
CA ARG A 212 -0.65 -13.77 5.75
C ARG A 212 0.44 -14.23 4.80
N ASP A 213 0.75 -13.42 3.78
CA ASP A 213 1.72 -13.73 2.76
C ASP A 213 3.14 -13.79 3.38
N ALA A 214 3.49 -12.80 4.23
CA ALA A 214 4.75 -12.83 4.96
C ALA A 214 4.91 -14.07 5.88
N LYS A 215 3.80 -14.53 6.50
CA LYS A 215 3.83 -15.78 7.30
C LYS A 215 3.97 -17.04 6.44
N ALA A 216 3.43 -17.05 5.22
CA ALA A 216 3.64 -18.15 4.28
C ALA A 216 5.12 -18.20 3.86
N ASP A 217 5.68 -17.08 3.42
CA ASP A 217 7.10 -16.98 3.04
C ASP A 217 8.05 -17.42 4.16
N LEU A 218 7.71 -17.12 5.44
CA LEU A 218 8.51 -17.54 6.59
C LEU A 218 8.39 -19.03 6.94
N ARG A 219 7.37 -19.73 6.44
CA ARG A 219 7.22 -21.18 6.63
C ARG A 219 7.95 -21.97 5.55
N ASP A 220 8.07 -21.36 4.37
CA ASP A 220 8.67 -21.99 3.19
C ASP A 220 10.19 -21.70 3.11
N ALA A 221 10.71 -20.79 3.95
CA ALA A 221 12.13 -20.44 4.12
C ALA A 221 12.80 -21.22 5.27
#